data_0b246216242bec8492138ce3bdf67735
#
_entry.id   0b246216242bec8492138ce3bdf67735
#
_cell.length_a   1.000
_cell.length_b   1.000
_cell.length_c   1.000
_cell.angle_alpha   90.00
_cell.angle_beta   90.00
_cell.angle_gamma   90.00
#
_symmetry.space_group_name_H-M   'P 1'
#
loop_
_entity.id
_entity.type
_entity.pdbx_description
1 polymer ?
#
loop_
_entity_poly.entity_id
_entity_poly.type
_entity_poly.pdbx_seq_one_letter_code
_entity_poly.pdbx_strand_id
1 'polypeptide(L)'
;MKLSSDIIVTDIKESMSELLLDFAYDTFKYEYERNNTRQISFIAYKTSKNEDVYNLLQNESFIDYQGQRYVIKNASPSFDGVIHTKEVTATHIMFEFQNHYVSKDVDSETINEDSNEEKKVSMTLKQYLDYGFKGNKQGYSYEIKGTFNSKVSLEELGSKNGLEYLVEGAELFGYIYFADNKKIYIYDDKAFYIQTEKIIRYKYNNSEVKASIDTKDLKTIIRGYGKKLTTSDTKNYSPAKPGDLTYSGKFIKEGTWRTEEVGASFSYTLNCKYGNETVVFNLKRMSKGGLLDLYYDDKKMGEYSCYSKSANTQKIILDKEARKGKHTIKAIFKGKKSGVDYKKSKPCMYVGTAKAVVINTTAKLKGKDLYSSYVEYKSPNYSIFGHREAPDLFDEQETEYTKIKDKLKKELKDEPDIELDINYIGNEDIGERDAIWFIHEIMGYNTDLKVISLNKTHPLNPEPDEIGFSNNKKDIVQISNVLNNKIKNVNAALSKSKLNNIYSGSSGVNGSIVGSVLIDE
;
A
#
# COMPACT_ATOMS: atom_id res chain seq x y z
N MET A 1 31.52 -8.75 -25.31
CA MET A 1 32.86 -9.20 -24.87
C MET A 1 32.60 -10.04 -23.64
N LYS A 2 32.87 -11.36 -23.66
CA LYS A 2 32.70 -12.21 -22.49
C LYS A 2 33.70 -11.72 -21.44
N LEU A 3 33.23 -11.32 -20.27
CA LEU A 3 34.10 -10.95 -19.17
C LEU A 3 34.92 -12.19 -18.76
N SER A 4 36.19 -11.97 -18.39
CA SER A 4 37.06 -13.05 -17.93
C SER A 4 36.48 -13.69 -16.67
N SER A 5 36.54 -15.01 -16.59
CA SER A 5 36.22 -15.76 -15.37
C SER A 5 37.38 -15.83 -14.39
N ASP A 6 38.46 -15.10 -14.67
CA ASP A 6 39.66 -15.04 -13.81
C ASP A 6 39.31 -14.39 -12.47
N ILE A 7 39.86 -14.95 -11.40
CA ILE A 7 39.74 -14.45 -10.03
C ILE A 7 41.10 -13.80 -9.66
N ILE A 8 41.09 -12.49 -9.44
CA ILE A 8 42.27 -11.75 -8.96
C ILE A 8 42.07 -11.44 -7.48
N VAL A 9 43.06 -11.80 -6.68
CA VAL A 9 43.04 -11.54 -5.21
C VAL A 9 43.98 -10.40 -4.91
N THR A 10 43.50 -9.40 -4.17
CA THR A 10 44.29 -8.21 -3.76
C THR A 10 44.30 -8.12 -2.25
N ASP A 11 45.46 -7.86 -1.65
CA ASP A 11 45.60 -7.72 -0.21
C ASP A 11 44.80 -6.52 0.34
N ILE A 12 44.52 -6.49 1.64
CA ILE A 12 43.77 -5.42 2.31
C ILE A 12 44.37 -4.01 2.14
N LYS A 13 45.70 -3.92 1.90
CA LYS A 13 46.39 -2.63 1.69
C LYS A 13 46.45 -2.23 0.22
N GLU A 14 45.93 -3.06 -0.66
CA GLU A 14 45.99 -2.90 -2.12
C GLU A 14 47.43 -2.76 -2.65
N SER A 15 48.39 -3.42 -1.97
CA SER A 15 49.80 -3.37 -2.32
C SER A 15 50.25 -4.53 -3.23
N MET A 16 49.48 -5.63 -3.23
CA MET A 16 49.79 -6.85 -3.97
C MET A 16 48.50 -7.46 -4.55
N SER A 17 48.56 -7.86 -5.80
CA SER A 17 47.46 -8.50 -6.51
C SER A 17 47.98 -9.69 -7.30
N GLU A 18 47.33 -10.85 -7.18
CA GLU A 18 47.73 -12.09 -7.83
C GLU A 18 46.54 -12.85 -8.41
N LEU A 19 46.79 -13.60 -9.48
CA LEU A 19 45.77 -14.44 -10.11
C LEU A 19 45.62 -15.75 -9.37
N LEU A 20 44.39 -16.10 -8.97
CA LEU A 20 44.06 -17.38 -8.36
C LEU A 20 44.05 -18.49 -9.43
N LEU A 21 44.98 -19.44 -9.35
CA LEU A 21 45.14 -20.51 -10.36
C LEU A 21 44.52 -21.83 -9.90
N ASP A 22 44.75 -22.21 -8.65
CA ASP A 22 44.35 -23.54 -8.12
C ASP A 22 43.21 -23.44 -7.10
N PHE A 23 42.02 -23.68 -7.53
CA PHE A 23 40.82 -23.82 -6.70
C PHE A 23 39.89 -24.90 -7.24
N ALA A 24 38.98 -25.40 -6.41
CA ALA A 24 38.01 -26.42 -6.79
C ALA A 24 36.88 -25.75 -7.60
N TYR A 25 36.91 -25.88 -8.92
CA TYR A 25 35.94 -25.29 -9.83
C TYR A 25 34.49 -25.73 -9.58
N ASP A 26 34.31 -26.96 -9.07
CA ASP A 26 33.02 -27.52 -8.70
C ASP A 26 32.42 -26.90 -7.42
N THR A 27 33.25 -26.22 -6.62
CA THR A 27 32.80 -25.52 -5.42
C THR A 27 32.52 -24.03 -5.66
N PHE A 28 32.92 -23.51 -6.83
CA PHE A 28 32.69 -22.09 -7.14
C PHE A 28 31.20 -21.84 -7.34
N LYS A 29 30.72 -20.80 -6.63
CA LYS A 29 29.35 -20.28 -6.76
C LYS A 29 29.38 -18.76 -6.86
N TYR A 30 28.62 -18.22 -7.80
CA TYR A 30 28.20 -16.84 -7.81
C TYR A 30 26.72 -16.78 -7.43
N GLU A 31 26.42 -16.14 -6.32
CA GLU A 31 25.08 -16.04 -5.79
C GLU A 31 24.60 -14.60 -5.86
N TYR A 32 23.43 -14.40 -6.44
CA TYR A 32 22.74 -13.12 -6.52
C TYR A 32 21.29 -13.30 -6.12
N GLU A 33 20.80 -12.41 -5.28
CA GLU A 33 19.38 -12.26 -4.97
C GLU A 33 19.04 -10.77 -4.97
N ARG A 34 17.99 -10.42 -5.66
CA ARG A 34 17.56 -9.03 -5.86
C ARG A 34 17.32 -8.32 -4.52
N ASN A 35 17.99 -7.18 -4.31
CA ASN A 35 17.95 -6.38 -3.09
C ASN A 35 18.40 -7.12 -1.81
N ASN A 36 19.08 -8.22 -1.93
CA ASN A 36 19.51 -9.03 -0.78
C ASN A 36 20.97 -9.46 -0.86
N THR A 37 21.34 -10.30 -1.83
CA THR A 37 22.66 -10.97 -1.87
C THR A 37 23.37 -10.74 -3.19
N ARG A 38 24.69 -10.56 -3.14
CA ARG A 38 25.61 -10.64 -4.27
C ARG A 38 26.98 -11.05 -3.74
N GLN A 39 27.33 -12.32 -3.93
CA GLN A 39 28.54 -12.90 -3.36
C GLN A 39 29.14 -13.98 -4.25
N ILE A 40 30.39 -14.30 -3.98
CA ILE A 40 31.09 -15.46 -4.55
C ILE A 40 31.66 -16.33 -3.44
N SER A 41 31.69 -17.61 -3.68
CA SER A 41 32.30 -18.58 -2.76
C SER A 41 33.05 -19.67 -3.55
N PHE A 42 34.13 -20.19 -2.96
CA PHE A 42 34.92 -21.28 -3.54
C PHE A 42 35.88 -21.87 -2.52
N ILE A 43 36.48 -23.03 -2.82
CA ILE A 43 37.56 -23.63 -2.05
C ILE A 43 38.86 -23.52 -2.84
N ALA A 44 39.85 -22.82 -2.26
CA ALA A 44 41.21 -22.70 -2.81
C ALA A 44 42.15 -23.74 -2.25
N TYR A 45 43.10 -24.18 -3.07
CA TYR A 45 44.16 -25.10 -2.67
C TYR A 45 45.49 -24.38 -2.44
N LYS A 46 46.26 -24.80 -1.43
CA LYS A 46 47.64 -24.36 -1.29
C LYS A 46 48.56 -25.27 -2.08
N THR A 47 49.00 -24.85 -3.24
CA THR A 47 49.93 -25.56 -4.10
C THR A 47 51.21 -24.74 -4.29
N SER A 48 52.26 -25.34 -4.85
CA SER A 48 53.51 -24.59 -5.15
C SER A 48 53.32 -23.45 -6.14
N LYS A 49 52.26 -23.48 -6.97
CA LYS A 49 51.92 -22.42 -7.93
C LYS A 49 50.99 -21.36 -7.37
N ASN A 50 50.33 -21.66 -6.28
CA ASN A 50 49.22 -20.85 -5.73
C ASN A 50 49.52 -20.35 -4.29
N GLU A 51 50.75 -20.61 -3.77
CA GLU A 51 51.08 -20.33 -2.37
C GLU A 51 50.94 -18.83 -2.03
N ASP A 52 51.45 -17.95 -2.91
CA ASP A 52 51.41 -16.51 -2.65
C ASP A 52 49.97 -16.01 -2.65
N VAL A 53 49.19 -16.33 -3.67
CA VAL A 53 47.75 -15.91 -3.74
C VAL A 53 46.90 -16.58 -2.65
N TYR A 54 47.22 -17.84 -2.29
CA TYR A 54 46.55 -18.53 -1.16
C TYR A 54 46.74 -17.77 0.16
N ASN A 55 47.93 -17.19 0.37
CA ASN A 55 48.24 -16.39 1.55
C ASN A 55 47.54 -15.02 1.53
N LEU A 56 47.22 -14.46 0.34
CA LEU A 56 46.45 -13.21 0.18
C LEU A 56 44.94 -13.42 0.49
N LEU A 57 44.43 -14.66 0.40
CA LEU A 57 43.06 -14.98 0.74
C LEU A 57 42.83 -14.87 2.26
N GLN A 58 42.62 -13.66 2.75
CA GLN A 58 42.35 -13.33 4.16
C GLN A 58 41.10 -12.47 4.27
N ASN A 59 40.51 -12.45 5.46
CA ASN A 59 39.38 -11.57 5.72
C ASN A 59 39.75 -10.12 5.42
N GLU A 60 38.87 -9.36 4.83
CA GLU A 60 39.01 -7.98 4.38
C GLU A 60 39.93 -7.79 3.17
N SER A 61 40.55 -8.83 2.61
CA SER A 61 41.20 -8.79 1.29
C SER A 61 40.11 -8.75 0.19
N PHE A 62 40.51 -8.36 -1.02
CA PHE A 62 39.61 -8.15 -2.13
C PHE A 62 39.70 -9.26 -3.18
N ILE A 63 38.59 -9.51 -3.84
CA ILE A 63 38.52 -10.35 -5.04
C ILE A 63 37.94 -9.52 -6.16
N ASP A 64 38.62 -9.41 -7.28
CA ASP A 64 38.08 -8.85 -8.51
C ASP A 64 37.65 -9.99 -9.44
N TYR A 65 36.35 -10.04 -9.75
CA TYR A 65 35.73 -11.03 -10.62
C TYR A 65 34.71 -10.36 -11.55
N GLN A 66 34.84 -10.60 -12.85
CA GLN A 66 34.00 -10.01 -13.89
C GLN A 66 33.86 -8.47 -13.81
N GLY A 67 34.94 -7.78 -13.46
CA GLY A 67 34.99 -6.33 -13.35
C GLY A 67 34.31 -5.76 -12.09
N GLN A 68 33.89 -6.63 -11.18
CA GLN A 68 33.30 -6.26 -9.90
C GLN A 68 34.20 -6.68 -8.75
N ARG A 69 34.27 -5.84 -7.73
CA ARG A 69 35.08 -6.08 -6.53
C ARG A 69 34.22 -6.67 -5.41
N TYR A 70 34.76 -7.69 -4.76
CA TYR A 70 34.18 -8.38 -3.60
C TYR A 70 35.15 -8.28 -2.43
N VAL A 71 34.63 -8.23 -1.22
CA VAL A 71 35.40 -8.21 0.04
C VAL A 71 35.28 -9.58 0.70
N ILE A 72 36.40 -10.21 1.01
CA ILE A 72 36.42 -11.52 1.69
C ILE A 72 35.93 -11.34 3.11
N LYS A 73 34.80 -11.97 3.44
CA LYS A 73 34.23 -11.95 4.80
C LYS A 73 34.48 -13.24 5.56
N ASN A 74 34.69 -14.33 4.86
CA ASN A 74 35.11 -15.60 5.45
C ASN A 74 36.28 -16.19 4.66
N ALA A 75 37.36 -16.56 5.35
CA ALA A 75 38.50 -17.28 4.82
C ALA A 75 38.90 -18.36 5.85
N SER A 76 38.31 -19.54 5.73
CA SER A 76 38.47 -20.63 6.69
C SER A 76 39.48 -21.67 6.20
N PRO A 77 40.72 -21.72 6.76
CA PRO A 77 41.71 -22.71 6.38
C PRO A 77 41.38 -24.08 6.95
N SER A 78 41.67 -25.13 6.20
CA SER A 78 41.57 -26.53 6.62
C SER A 78 42.79 -27.33 6.13
N PHE A 79 43.12 -28.40 6.81
CA PHE A 79 44.17 -29.34 6.44
C PHE A 79 43.72 -30.78 6.76
N ASP A 80 43.67 -31.62 5.75
CA ASP A 80 43.22 -33.02 5.84
C ASP A 80 44.34 -34.03 6.09
N GLY A 81 45.55 -33.56 6.35
CA GLY A 81 46.77 -34.38 6.48
C GLY A 81 47.58 -34.48 5.20
N VAL A 82 47.08 -34.00 4.06
CA VAL A 82 47.71 -34.05 2.76
C VAL A 82 47.81 -32.68 2.10
N ILE A 83 46.66 -31.97 2.01
CA ILE A 83 46.59 -30.68 1.33
C ILE A 83 45.96 -29.60 2.23
N HIS A 84 46.47 -28.40 2.13
CA HIS A 84 45.83 -27.24 2.73
C HIS A 84 44.76 -26.69 1.77
N THR A 85 43.58 -26.50 2.29
CA THR A 85 42.47 -25.85 1.59
C THR A 85 42.04 -24.60 2.34
N LYS A 86 41.35 -23.72 1.66
CA LYS A 86 40.71 -22.54 2.28
C LYS A 86 39.35 -22.33 1.65
N GLU A 87 38.31 -22.42 2.47
CA GLU A 87 36.97 -22.02 2.06
C GLU A 87 36.87 -20.49 2.12
N VAL A 88 36.45 -19.88 1.01
CA VAL A 88 36.38 -18.43 0.87
C VAL A 88 34.96 -18.02 0.51
N THR A 89 34.45 -17.01 1.22
CA THR A 89 33.20 -16.31 0.85
C THR A 89 33.49 -14.82 0.81
N ALA A 90 33.18 -14.18 -0.32
CA ALA A 90 33.38 -12.76 -0.51
C ALA A 90 32.09 -12.09 -0.98
N THR A 91 31.70 -11.01 -0.31
CA THR A 91 30.49 -10.24 -0.63
C THR A 91 30.83 -9.04 -1.51
N HIS A 92 29.95 -8.67 -2.43
CA HIS A 92 30.15 -7.52 -3.31
C HIS A 92 30.43 -6.25 -2.50
N ILE A 93 31.37 -5.43 -2.95
CA ILE A 93 31.84 -4.24 -2.20
C ILE A 93 30.74 -3.24 -1.86
N MET A 94 29.62 -3.24 -2.57
CA MET A 94 28.48 -2.38 -2.24
C MET A 94 27.95 -2.61 -0.82
N PHE A 95 28.06 -3.83 -0.28
CA PHE A 95 27.59 -4.17 1.06
C PHE A 95 28.44 -3.52 2.17
N GLU A 96 29.67 -3.07 1.83
CA GLU A 96 30.48 -2.27 2.76
C GLU A 96 29.89 -0.87 3.02
N PHE A 97 28.83 -0.48 2.33
CA PHE A 97 28.04 0.71 2.68
C PHE A 97 27.43 0.61 4.09
N GLN A 98 27.32 -0.60 4.65
CA GLN A 98 27.00 -0.82 6.07
C GLN A 98 27.95 -0.10 7.03
N ASN A 99 29.19 0.20 6.62
CA ASN A 99 30.18 0.90 7.44
C ASN A 99 29.98 2.43 7.43
N HIS A 100 29.00 2.94 6.69
CA HIS A 100 28.51 4.31 6.79
C HIS A 100 27.31 4.36 7.73
N TYR A 101 27.30 5.29 8.70
CA TYR A 101 26.18 5.47 9.61
C TYR A 101 25.37 6.71 9.24
N VAL A 102 24.10 6.52 8.96
CA VAL A 102 23.14 7.61 8.67
C VAL A 102 22.59 8.11 10.00
N SER A 103 23.11 9.24 10.47
CA SER A 103 22.70 9.82 11.75
C SER A 103 21.25 10.31 11.70
N LYS A 104 20.58 10.30 12.86
CA LYS A 104 19.25 10.91 13.01
C LYS A 104 19.34 12.42 12.80
N ASP A 105 18.36 12.99 12.11
CA ASP A 105 18.24 14.44 11.94
C ASP A 105 17.66 15.07 13.21
N VAL A 106 18.53 15.55 14.09
CA VAL A 106 18.17 16.16 15.38
C VAL A 106 17.52 17.54 15.18
N ASP A 107 17.81 18.20 14.03
CA ASP A 107 17.27 19.55 13.74
C ASP A 107 15.82 19.52 13.25
N SER A 108 15.32 18.36 12.80
CA SER A 108 13.90 18.18 12.42
C SER A 108 12.97 18.01 13.63
N GLU A 109 13.52 17.76 14.82
CA GLU A 109 12.79 17.68 16.08
C GLU A 109 12.55 19.08 16.66
N THR A 110 11.87 19.97 15.96
CA THR A 110 11.16 21.06 16.64
C THR A 110 9.94 20.46 17.32
N ILE A 111 10.15 20.00 18.54
CA ILE A 111 9.09 19.62 19.48
C ILE A 111 8.26 20.88 19.72
N ASN A 112 7.09 20.95 19.13
CA ASN A 112 6.03 21.79 19.67
C ASN A 112 5.50 21.05 20.90
N GLU A 113 5.86 21.50 22.10
CA GLU A 113 5.46 20.94 23.40
C GLU A 113 3.93 20.88 23.59
N ASP A 114 3.14 21.48 22.69
CA ASP A 114 1.68 21.59 22.78
C ASP A 114 0.90 20.62 21.87
N SER A 115 1.54 19.76 21.06
CA SER A 115 0.83 18.75 20.28
C SER A 115 1.52 17.38 20.40
N ASN A 116 0.79 16.41 20.95
CA ASN A 116 1.17 14.97 20.99
C ASN A 116 1.12 14.29 19.60
N GLU A 117 1.33 15.03 18.51
CA GLU A 117 1.39 14.49 17.15
C GLU A 117 2.86 14.43 16.71
N GLU A 118 3.38 13.21 16.53
CA GLU A 118 4.67 12.96 15.90
C GLU A 118 4.70 13.59 14.52
N LYS A 119 5.69 14.44 14.26
CA LYS A 119 5.82 15.17 13.01
C LYS A 119 6.35 14.26 11.92
N LYS A 120 5.47 13.75 11.08
CA LYS A 120 5.86 12.94 9.90
C LYS A 120 6.56 13.81 8.85
N VAL A 121 7.73 13.37 8.40
CA VAL A 121 8.49 14.04 7.33
C VAL A 121 8.12 13.40 6.00
N SER A 122 7.58 14.19 5.06
CA SER A 122 7.26 13.72 3.72
C SER A 122 8.41 13.99 2.76
N MET A 123 8.99 12.94 2.16
CA MET A 123 10.16 13.01 1.30
C MET A 123 9.95 12.36 -0.06
N THR A 124 10.60 12.91 -1.10
CA THR A 124 10.78 12.24 -2.39
C THR A 124 11.93 11.24 -2.28
N LEU A 125 12.00 10.26 -3.19
CA LEU A 125 13.13 9.32 -3.27
C LEU A 125 14.48 10.04 -3.32
N LYS A 126 14.59 11.11 -4.13
CA LYS A 126 15.84 11.88 -4.21
C LYS A 126 16.25 12.48 -2.88
N GLN A 127 15.33 13.10 -2.15
CA GLN A 127 15.60 13.69 -0.83
C GLN A 127 16.02 12.61 0.18
N TYR A 128 15.37 11.45 0.16
CA TYR A 128 15.71 10.30 0.98
C TYR A 128 17.14 9.82 0.71
N LEU A 129 17.50 9.60 -0.55
CA LEU A 129 18.83 9.13 -0.94
C LEU A 129 19.92 10.20 -0.68
N ASP A 130 19.65 11.49 -0.99
CA ASP A 130 20.57 12.58 -0.67
C ASP A 130 20.92 12.60 0.83
N TYR A 131 19.93 12.35 1.69
CA TYR A 131 20.15 12.26 3.13
C TYR A 131 20.99 11.03 3.51
N GLY A 132 20.65 9.85 3.01
CA GLY A 132 21.33 8.60 3.32
C GLY A 132 22.79 8.53 2.85
N PHE A 133 23.13 9.20 1.75
CA PHE A 133 24.50 9.24 1.22
C PHE A 133 25.33 10.42 1.73
N LYS A 134 24.69 11.36 2.45
CA LYS A 134 25.39 12.55 2.98
C LYS A 134 26.49 12.16 3.95
N GLY A 135 27.69 12.66 3.71
CA GLY A 135 28.82 12.48 4.63
C GLY A 135 29.50 11.11 4.58
N ASN A 136 29.13 10.20 3.67
CA ASN A 136 29.89 8.96 3.50
C ASN A 136 31.32 9.26 3.04
N LYS A 137 32.32 8.63 3.69
CA LYS A 137 33.75 8.82 3.41
C LYS A 137 34.36 7.68 2.59
N GLN A 138 33.57 6.65 2.28
CA GLN A 138 34.03 5.44 1.60
C GLN A 138 33.93 5.53 0.07
N GLY A 139 33.41 6.67 -0.46
CA GLY A 139 33.32 6.94 -1.89
C GLY A 139 32.11 6.31 -2.58
N TYR A 140 31.06 5.96 -1.81
CA TYR A 140 29.79 5.52 -2.40
C TYR A 140 29.05 6.69 -3.02
N SER A 141 28.44 6.42 -4.15
CA SER A 141 27.55 7.35 -4.85
C SER A 141 26.33 6.62 -5.37
N TYR A 142 25.26 7.35 -5.67
CA TYR A 142 24.08 6.77 -6.27
C TYR A 142 23.65 7.48 -7.56
N GLU A 143 22.87 6.77 -8.38
CA GLU A 143 22.24 7.33 -9.57
C GLU A 143 20.84 6.72 -9.73
N ILE A 144 19.81 7.58 -9.87
CA ILE A 144 18.43 7.13 -10.07
C ILE A 144 18.19 6.86 -11.56
N LYS A 145 17.72 5.66 -11.88
CA LYS A 145 17.32 5.20 -13.21
C LYS A 145 15.83 4.83 -13.18
N GLY A 146 15.00 5.61 -13.84
CA GLY A 146 13.55 5.40 -13.86
C GLY A 146 12.77 6.55 -13.26
N THR A 147 11.48 6.32 -12.99
CA THR A 147 10.55 7.38 -12.58
C THR A 147 9.87 7.05 -11.26
N PHE A 148 10.09 7.89 -10.26
CA PHE A 148 9.52 7.78 -8.92
C PHE A 148 8.74 9.05 -8.57
N ASN A 149 7.42 8.98 -8.63
CA ASN A 149 6.54 10.16 -8.46
C ASN A 149 5.90 10.24 -7.07
N SER A 150 6.08 9.22 -6.23
CA SER A 150 5.49 9.19 -4.89
C SER A 150 6.37 9.89 -3.86
N LYS A 151 5.72 10.53 -2.89
CA LYS A 151 6.34 10.96 -1.64
C LYS A 151 5.94 9.97 -0.56
N VAL A 152 6.85 9.64 0.31
CA VAL A 152 6.64 8.76 1.46
C VAL A 152 6.71 9.59 2.73
N SER A 153 5.79 9.36 3.65
CA SER A 153 5.79 9.97 4.98
C SER A 153 6.49 9.05 5.97
N LEU A 154 7.55 9.54 6.60
CA LEU A 154 8.39 8.83 7.54
C LEU A 154 8.16 9.35 8.96
N GLU A 155 8.12 8.45 9.92
CA GLU A 155 8.04 8.79 11.35
C GLU A 155 9.44 9.08 11.90
N GLU A 156 10.44 8.35 11.41
CA GLU A 156 11.83 8.49 11.82
C GLU A 156 12.76 8.46 10.61
N LEU A 157 13.80 9.31 10.59
CA LEU A 157 14.77 9.39 9.50
C LEU A 157 16.19 9.19 10.05
N GLY A 158 16.91 8.21 9.51
CA GLY A 158 18.27 7.87 9.94
C GLY A 158 18.32 6.86 11.08
N SER A 159 19.30 6.97 11.98
CA SER A 159 19.58 6.03 13.10
C SER A 159 19.88 4.60 12.67
N LYS A 160 20.46 4.40 11.50
CA LYS A 160 20.81 3.07 10.96
C LYS A 160 22.04 3.12 10.07
N ASN A 161 22.63 1.97 9.79
CA ASN A 161 23.74 1.92 8.84
C ASN A 161 23.26 2.15 7.40
N GLY A 162 24.19 2.46 6.49
CA GLY A 162 23.88 2.82 5.11
C GLY A 162 23.17 1.70 4.34
N LEU A 163 23.53 0.44 4.59
CA LEU A 163 22.88 -0.70 3.94
C LEU A 163 21.44 -0.89 4.43
N GLU A 164 21.21 -0.85 5.73
CA GLU A 164 19.86 -0.90 6.32
C GLU A 164 18.99 0.25 5.80
N TYR A 165 19.57 1.46 5.67
CA TYR A 165 18.89 2.62 5.11
C TYR A 165 18.51 2.41 3.64
N LEU A 166 19.39 1.78 2.86
CA LEU A 166 19.14 1.46 1.45
C LEU A 166 18.05 0.40 1.30
N VAL A 167 18.05 -0.63 2.14
CA VAL A 167 17.04 -1.71 2.15
C VAL A 167 15.67 -1.15 2.53
N GLU A 168 15.58 -0.36 3.61
CA GLU A 168 14.32 0.29 4.01
C GLU A 168 13.78 1.21 2.90
N GLY A 169 14.67 1.97 2.24
CA GLY A 169 14.26 2.79 1.10
C GLY A 169 13.69 1.97 -0.05
N ALA A 170 14.22 0.75 -0.29
CA ALA A 170 13.65 -0.15 -1.30
C ALA A 170 12.23 -0.61 -0.93
N GLU A 171 11.96 -0.88 0.34
CA GLU A 171 10.62 -1.21 0.81
C GLU A 171 9.65 -0.03 0.70
N LEU A 172 10.11 1.17 1.07
CA LEU A 172 9.30 2.38 1.08
C LEU A 172 8.95 2.91 -0.31
N PHE A 173 9.92 2.91 -1.23
CA PHE A 173 9.78 3.51 -2.57
C PHE A 173 9.62 2.48 -3.69
N GLY A 174 9.78 1.18 -3.38
CA GLY A 174 9.63 0.09 -4.35
C GLY A 174 10.74 0.04 -5.40
N TYR A 175 11.96 0.47 -5.07
CA TYR A 175 13.07 0.42 -6.01
C TYR A 175 13.90 -0.86 -5.92
N ILE A 176 14.62 -1.12 -6.99
CA ILE A 176 15.67 -2.13 -7.06
C ILE A 176 17.02 -1.41 -7.04
N TYR A 177 17.92 -1.78 -6.12
CA TYR A 177 19.28 -1.29 -6.14
C TYR A 177 20.24 -2.32 -6.73
N PHE A 178 21.12 -1.84 -7.60
CA PHE A 178 22.15 -2.66 -8.23
C PHE A 178 23.41 -1.84 -8.43
N ALA A 179 24.56 -2.36 -8.02
CA ALA A 179 25.79 -1.58 -8.02
C ALA A 179 26.79 -2.04 -9.09
N ASP A 180 27.48 -1.06 -9.64
CA ASP A 180 28.76 -1.21 -10.29
C ASP A 180 29.84 -0.75 -9.31
N ASN A 181 30.47 -1.71 -8.64
CA ASN A 181 31.38 -1.47 -7.52
C ASN A 181 30.76 -0.56 -6.45
N LYS A 182 31.27 0.63 -6.21
CA LYS A 182 30.78 1.61 -5.22
C LYS A 182 29.71 2.55 -5.77
N LYS A 183 29.37 2.46 -7.04
CA LYS A 183 28.30 3.25 -7.64
C LYS A 183 26.99 2.46 -7.62
N ILE A 184 26.03 2.89 -6.80
CA ILE A 184 24.76 2.22 -6.59
C ILE A 184 23.70 2.84 -7.50
N TYR A 185 23.15 2.07 -8.42
CA TYR A 185 22.05 2.48 -9.27
C TYR A 185 20.72 2.10 -8.63
N ILE A 186 19.77 3.02 -8.66
CA ILE A 186 18.42 2.90 -8.08
C ILE A 186 17.44 2.85 -9.24
N TYR A 187 16.83 1.70 -9.46
CA TYR A 187 15.97 1.45 -10.61
C TYR A 187 14.51 1.33 -10.22
N ASP A 188 13.60 1.81 -11.07
CA ASP A 188 12.25 1.24 -11.09
C ASP A 188 12.29 -0.13 -11.80
N ASP A 189 11.25 -0.92 -11.61
CA ASP A 189 11.17 -2.27 -12.18
C ASP A 189 11.32 -2.28 -13.72
N LYS A 190 10.79 -1.27 -14.40
CA LYS A 190 10.84 -1.15 -15.86
C LYS A 190 12.25 -0.81 -16.37
N ALA A 191 12.98 0.03 -15.66
CA ALA A 191 14.34 0.43 -16.06
C ALA A 191 15.37 -0.62 -15.66
N PHE A 192 15.09 -1.46 -14.66
CA PHE A 192 16.01 -2.50 -14.22
C PHE A 192 16.07 -3.66 -15.21
N TYR A 193 14.93 -4.20 -15.61
CA TYR A 193 14.89 -5.38 -16.46
C TYR A 193 15.05 -5.04 -17.93
N ILE A 194 15.86 -5.85 -18.62
CA ILE A 194 16.14 -5.76 -20.05
C ILE A 194 15.50 -6.97 -20.72
N GLN A 195 14.53 -6.69 -21.60
CA GLN A 195 13.95 -7.75 -22.42
C GLN A 195 15.02 -8.34 -23.34
N THR A 196 15.25 -9.62 -23.22
CA THR A 196 16.22 -10.36 -24.04
C THR A 196 15.53 -11.23 -25.07
N GLU A 197 16.29 -11.68 -26.09
CA GLU A 197 15.83 -12.68 -27.06
C GLU A 197 16.03 -14.12 -26.54
N LYS A 198 16.53 -14.28 -25.31
CA LYS A 198 16.79 -15.57 -24.70
C LYS A 198 15.46 -16.27 -24.39
N ILE A 199 15.45 -17.59 -24.64
CA ILE A 199 14.27 -18.42 -24.40
C ILE A 199 14.68 -19.61 -23.53
N ILE A 200 13.97 -19.78 -22.41
CA ILE A 200 14.07 -21.00 -21.61
C ILE A 200 12.89 -21.89 -21.95
N ARG A 201 13.17 -23.10 -22.44
CA ARG A 201 12.14 -24.05 -22.83
C ARG A 201 12.36 -25.42 -22.18
N TYR A 202 11.29 -25.96 -21.59
CA TYR A 202 11.30 -27.29 -20.98
C TYR A 202 11.81 -28.38 -21.91
N LYS A 203 12.67 -29.26 -21.40
CA LYS A 203 13.37 -30.34 -22.14
C LYS A 203 14.34 -29.89 -23.24
N TYR A 204 14.54 -28.59 -23.45
CA TYR A 204 15.55 -28.07 -24.38
C TYR A 204 16.78 -27.53 -23.64
N ASN A 205 16.61 -26.54 -22.79
CA ASN A 205 17.68 -25.95 -22.00
C ASN A 205 17.29 -25.77 -20.52
N ASN A 206 16.33 -26.55 -20.08
CA ASN A 206 15.84 -26.62 -18.71
C ASN A 206 15.55 -28.05 -18.32
N SER A 207 16.06 -28.51 -17.17
CA SER A 207 15.89 -29.87 -16.66
C SER A 207 14.79 -29.98 -15.62
N GLU A 208 14.67 -29.01 -14.73
CA GLU A 208 13.72 -29.02 -13.62
C GLU A 208 13.10 -27.62 -13.43
N VAL A 209 11.84 -27.59 -13.06
CA VAL A 209 11.11 -26.37 -12.67
C VAL A 209 10.40 -26.63 -11.36
N LYS A 210 10.70 -25.83 -10.35
CA LYS A 210 9.96 -25.78 -9.08
C LYS A 210 9.13 -24.51 -9.04
N ALA A 211 7.85 -24.62 -8.73
CA ALA A 211 6.96 -23.48 -8.56
C ALA A 211 6.54 -23.37 -7.10
N SER A 212 6.84 -22.24 -6.48
CA SER A 212 6.33 -21.87 -5.16
C SER A 212 5.18 -20.88 -5.34
N ILE A 213 4.04 -21.15 -4.71
CA ILE A 213 2.85 -20.30 -4.77
C ILE A 213 2.47 -19.94 -3.35
N ASP A 214 2.65 -18.67 -2.98
CA ASP A 214 2.29 -18.17 -1.66
C ASP A 214 1.05 -17.25 -1.72
N THR A 215 0.11 -17.52 -0.83
CA THR A 215 -1.14 -16.75 -0.68
C THR A 215 -1.32 -16.14 0.71
N LYS A 216 -0.26 -16.13 1.54
CA LYS A 216 -0.32 -15.63 2.93
C LYS A 216 -0.73 -14.17 2.98
N ASP A 217 -0.14 -13.35 2.11
CA ASP A 217 -0.39 -11.91 2.04
C ASP A 217 -1.50 -11.50 1.08
N LEU A 218 -2.14 -12.48 0.43
CA LEU A 218 -3.21 -12.23 -0.51
C LEU A 218 -4.43 -11.64 0.19
N LYS A 219 -4.91 -10.51 -0.31
CA LYS A 219 -6.08 -9.77 0.18
C LYS A 219 -7.05 -9.51 -0.97
N THR A 220 -8.34 -9.45 -0.68
CA THR A 220 -9.37 -9.28 -1.72
C THR A 220 -10.26 -8.06 -1.50
N ILE A 221 -10.12 -7.42 -0.35
CA ILE A 221 -10.85 -6.19 -0.01
C ILE A 221 -9.87 -5.21 0.63
N ILE A 222 -9.97 -3.95 0.22
CA ILE A 222 -9.25 -2.83 0.85
C ILE A 222 -10.18 -1.63 0.95
N ARG A 223 -10.07 -0.88 2.05
CA ARG A 223 -10.81 0.37 2.26
C ARG A 223 -9.86 1.54 2.21
N GLY A 224 -10.31 2.61 1.56
CA GLY A 224 -9.55 3.85 1.45
C GLY A 224 -10.34 5.04 1.95
N TYR A 225 -9.65 5.90 2.67
CA TYR A 225 -10.17 7.15 3.22
C TYR A 225 -9.37 8.31 2.65
N GLY A 226 -10.08 9.29 2.11
CA GLY A 226 -9.47 10.53 1.62
C GLY A 226 -9.17 11.50 2.74
N LYS A 227 -8.87 12.76 2.36
CA LYS A 227 -8.55 13.83 3.30
C LYS A 227 -9.63 13.99 4.36
N LYS A 228 -9.23 14.08 5.62
CA LYS A 228 -10.14 14.39 6.73
C LYS A 228 -10.75 15.79 6.54
N LEU A 229 -12.07 15.90 6.62
CA LEU A 229 -12.81 17.11 6.25
C LEU A 229 -12.59 18.29 7.20
N THR A 230 -12.43 18.00 8.49
CA THR A 230 -12.29 19.04 9.54
C THR A 230 -11.56 18.46 10.74
N THR A 231 -10.95 19.34 11.56
CA THR A 231 -10.46 18.98 12.90
C THR A 231 -11.60 18.78 13.91
N SER A 232 -12.82 19.29 13.60
CA SER A 232 -14.04 19.17 14.39
C SER A 232 -14.94 18.06 13.81
N ASP A 233 -15.55 17.29 14.69
CA ASP A 233 -16.56 16.28 14.32
C ASP A 233 -17.94 16.90 13.94
N THR A 234 -18.06 18.23 14.02
CA THR A 234 -19.31 18.95 13.79
C THR A 234 -19.37 19.57 12.38
N LYS A 235 -20.36 19.13 11.60
CA LYS A 235 -20.71 19.71 10.31
C LYS A 235 -21.82 20.72 10.46
N ASN A 236 -21.56 21.97 10.09
CA ASN A 236 -22.57 23.01 10.00
C ASN A 236 -23.19 23.02 8.60
N TYR A 237 -24.50 23.04 8.52
CA TYR A 237 -25.25 23.31 7.28
C TYR A 237 -25.35 24.81 7.05
N SER A 238 -25.57 25.23 5.80
CA SER A 238 -25.94 26.61 5.51
C SER A 238 -27.27 26.91 6.21
N PRO A 239 -27.33 27.94 7.10
CA PRO A 239 -28.56 28.24 7.83
C PRO A 239 -29.62 28.79 6.89
N ALA A 240 -30.88 28.34 7.08
CA ALA A 240 -32.00 28.92 6.35
C ALA A 240 -32.36 30.31 6.87
N LYS A 241 -32.47 31.25 5.96
CA LYS A 241 -32.84 32.66 6.20
C LYS A 241 -34.26 32.92 5.70
N PRO A 242 -34.89 34.07 6.01
CA PRO A 242 -36.22 34.40 5.51
C PRO A 242 -36.37 34.30 3.98
N GLY A 243 -35.32 34.61 3.21
CA GLY A 243 -35.33 34.49 1.73
C GLY A 243 -35.41 33.05 1.21
N ASP A 244 -35.02 32.05 2.04
CA ASP A 244 -34.99 30.64 1.67
C ASP A 244 -36.30 29.89 1.95
N LEU A 245 -37.27 30.58 2.59
CA LEU A 245 -38.54 29.99 3.03
C LEU A 245 -39.63 30.11 1.95
N THR A 246 -40.52 29.14 1.93
CA THR A 246 -41.74 29.18 1.10
C THR A 246 -42.86 29.75 1.95
N TYR A 247 -43.56 30.78 1.41
CA TYR A 247 -44.60 31.50 2.11
C TYR A 247 -46.01 31.18 1.55
N SER A 248 -47.01 31.14 2.43
CA SER A 248 -48.42 31.05 2.09
C SER A 248 -49.19 32.13 2.88
N GLY A 249 -50.02 32.95 2.21
CA GLY A 249 -50.68 34.13 2.78
C GLY A 249 -49.85 35.40 2.66
N LYS A 250 -50.31 36.51 3.24
CA LYS A 250 -49.71 37.83 3.06
C LYS A 250 -48.61 38.07 4.08
N PHE A 251 -47.38 38.36 3.58
CA PHE A 251 -46.23 38.74 4.39
C PHE A 251 -45.67 40.13 4.02
N ILE A 252 -45.29 40.86 5.04
CA ILE A 252 -44.57 42.13 4.92
C ILE A 252 -43.08 41.80 4.96
N LYS A 253 -42.37 42.02 3.85
CA LYS A 253 -40.95 41.63 3.66
C LYS A 253 -39.99 42.83 3.80
N GLU A 254 -40.33 43.80 4.60
CA GLU A 254 -39.53 44.96 4.91
C GLU A 254 -39.05 44.95 6.36
N GLY A 255 -37.79 45.32 6.62
CA GLY A 255 -37.19 45.32 7.93
C GLY A 255 -37.19 43.90 8.55
N THR A 256 -38.00 43.71 9.60
CA THR A 256 -38.29 42.40 10.15
C THR A 256 -39.49 41.78 9.45
N TRP A 257 -39.26 40.73 8.68
CA TRP A 257 -40.32 40.03 7.91
C TRP A 257 -41.35 39.44 8.88
N ARG A 258 -42.65 39.66 8.56
CA ARG A 258 -43.77 39.30 9.45
C ARG A 258 -45.06 39.12 8.69
N THR A 259 -46.00 38.43 9.31
CA THR A 259 -47.40 38.41 8.87
C THR A 259 -48.32 38.86 9.99
N GLU A 260 -49.43 39.53 9.64
CA GLU A 260 -50.56 39.90 10.49
C GLU A 260 -51.81 39.09 10.17
N GLU A 261 -51.73 38.24 9.12
CA GLU A 261 -52.83 37.41 8.62
C GLU A 261 -52.85 36.07 9.36
N VAL A 262 -53.97 35.82 10.09
CA VAL A 262 -54.20 34.55 10.78
C VAL A 262 -54.30 33.41 9.72
N GLY A 263 -53.62 32.29 9.97
CA GLY A 263 -53.53 31.19 9.02
C GLY A 263 -52.41 31.27 8.01
N ALA A 264 -51.82 32.47 7.83
CA ALA A 264 -50.62 32.59 6.99
C ALA A 264 -49.47 31.76 7.58
N SER A 265 -48.67 31.17 6.72
CA SER A 265 -47.60 30.23 7.11
C SER A 265 -46.35 30.40 6.29
N PHE A 266 -45.25 29.93 6.84
CA PHE A 266 -44.06 29.67 6.05
C PHE A 266 -43.55 28.24 6.31
N SER A 267 -42.84 27.69 5.33
CA SER A 267 -42.23 26.37 5.43
C SER A 267 -40.83 26.34 4.84
N TYR A 268 -40.08 25.35 5.25
CA TYR A 268 -38.77 25.04 4.74
C TYR A 268 -38.56 23.52 4.70
N THR A 269 -37.98 23.04 3.60
CA THR A 269 -37.60 21.64 3.47
C THR A 269 -36.09 21.53 3.55
N LEU A 270 -35.60 20.80 4.53
CA LEU A 270 -34.19 20.50 4.68
C LEU A 270 -33.91 19.05 4.28
N ASN A 271 -32.68 18.75 3.84
CA ASN A 271 -32.23 17.40 3.53
C ASN A 271 -31.12 16.99 4.48
N CYS A 272 -31.43 16.09 5.41
CA CYS A 272 -30.49 15.50 6.36
C CYS A 272 -29.68 14.39 5.67
N LYS A 273 -28.35 14.53 5.63
CA LYS A 273 -27.45 13.62 4.92
C LYS A 273 -26.92 12.49 5.79
N TYR A 274 -26.73 12.75 7.07
CA TYR A 274 -26.00 11.85 7.98
C TYR A 274 -26.94 11.01 8.88
N GLY A 275 -28.16 11.48 9.16
CA GLY A 275 -29.11 10.76 10.01
C GLY A 275 -28.88 10.98 11.51
N ASN A 276 -28.16 12.03 11.86
CA ASN A 276 -27.89 12.44 13.23
C ASN A 276 -27.88 13.98 13.36
N GLU A 277 -28.63 14.65 12.48
CA GLU A 277 -28.71 16.09 12.48
C GLU A 277 -29.52 16.62 13.65
N THR A 278 -29.01 17.68 14.26
CA THR A 278 -29.76 18.48 15.22
C THR A 278 -30.38 19.66 14.47
N VAL A 279 -31.70 19.74 14.47
CA VAL A 279 -32.49 20.76 13.78
C VAL A 279 -33.03 21.75 14.78
N VAL A 280 -32.67 23.03 14.63
CA VAL A 280 -33.07 24.11 15.55
C VAL A 280 -33.85 25.17 14.79
N PHE A 281 -35.05 25.47 15.27
CA PHE A 281 -35.85 26.59 14.82
C PHE A 281 -35.60 27.81 15.73
N ASN A 282 -35.26 28.96 15.15
CA ASN A 282 -35.01 30.20 15.84
C ASN A 282 -36.25 31.11 15.77
N LEU A 283 -37.07 31.04 16.79
CA LEU A 283 -38.27 31.83 16.92
C LEU A 283 -37.96 33.27 17.24
N LYS A 284 -38.26 34.21 16.31
CA LYS A 284 -38.15 35.65 16.57
C LYS A 284 -39.31 36.14 17.43
N ARG A 285 -39.01 36.85 18.51
CA ARG A 285 -39.97 37.35 19.47
C ARG A 285 -39.82 38.86 19.65
N MET A 286 -40.95 39.58 19.64
CA MET A 286 -40.98 41.07 19.78
C MET A 286 -42.32 41.49 20.42
N SER A 287 -42.46 42.80 20.76
CA SER A 287 -43.57 43.36 21.54
C SER A 287 -44.96 43.24 20.88
N LYS A 288 -45.05 43.02 19.54
CA LYS A 288 -46.32 42.80 18.83
C LYS A 288 -46.54 41.32 18.45
N GLY A 289 -45.76 40.41 19.01
CA GLY A 289 -45.85 39.00 18.72
C GLY A 289 -47.15 38.36 19.18
N GLY A 290 -47.72 37.52 18.34
CA GLY A 290 -48.87 36.68 18.64
C GLY A 290 -48.48 35.23 18.92
N LEU A 291 -49.33 34.29 18.54
CA LEU A 291 -49.09 32.84 18.66
C LEU A 291 -48.85 32.20 17.31
N LEU A 292 -48.04 31.15 17.26
CA LEU A 292 -47.88 30.30 16.10
C LEU A 292 -47.92 28.83 16.52
N ASP A 293 -48.42 28.00 15.61
CA ASP A 293 -48.25 26.53 15.65
C ASP A 293 -47.01 26.16 14.84
N LEU A 294 -46.13 25.36 15.42
CA LEU A 294 -44.93 24.87 14.81
C LEU A 294 -45.05 23.37 14.51
N TYR A 295 -44.72 22.98 13.29
CA TYR A 295 -44.79 21.60 12.81
C TYR A 295 -43.40 21.15 12.32
N TYR A 296 -43.12 19.88 12.52
CA TYR A 296 -41.97 19.17 11.98
C TYR A 296 -42.46 17.85 11.38
N ASP A 297 -42.27 17.62 10.09
CA ASP A 297 -42.79 16.49 9.32
C ASP A 297 -44.32 16.29 9.56
N ASP A 298 -45.08 17.36 9.37
CA ASP A 298 -46.55 17.41 9.59
C ASP A 298 -47.03 17.12 11.03
N LYS A 299 -46.10 16.78 11.94
CA LYS A 299 -46.41 16.62 13.37
C LYS A 299 -46.33 17.96 14.07
N LYS A 300 -47.40 18.32 14.77
CA LYS A 300 -47.42 19.54 15.61
C LYS A 300 -46.45 19.39 16.79
N MET A 301 -45.42 20.25 16.85
CA MET A 301 -44.43 20.31 17.93
C MET A 301 -44.94 21.13 19.13
N GLY A 302 -45.83 22.06 18.88
CA GLY A 302 -46.42 22.89 19.92
C GLY A 302 -46.94 24.21 19.40
N GLU A 303 -47.59 24.96 20.34
CA GLU A 303 -47.95 26.38 20.16
C GLU A 303 -46.91 27.25 20.86
N TYR A 304 -46.39 28.23 20.16
CA TYR A 304 -45.31 29.09 20.65
C TYR A 304 -45.69 30.56 20.55
N SER A 305 -45.19 31.33 21.52
CA SER A 305 -45.46 32.78 21.58
C SER A 305 -44.34 33.60 20.89
N CYS A 306 -44.71 34.36 19.87
CA CYS A 306 -43.87 35.35 19.24
C CYS A 306 -43.71 36.66 20.08
N TYR A 307 -44.39 36.75 21.21
CA TYR A 307 -44.38 37.93 22.10
C TYR A 307 -43.15 37.96 23.03
N SER A 308 -42.54 39.12 23.14
CA SER A 308 -41.56 39.45 24.17
C SER A 308 -41.54 40.97 24.33
N LYS A 309 -41.39 41.47 25.59
CA LYS A 309 -41.27 42.93 25.87
C LYS A 309 -40.08 43.56 25.11
N SER A 310 -38.96 42.86 25.01
CA SER A 310 -37.78 43.23 24.22
C SER A 310 -37.55 42.24 23.08
N ALA A 311 -36.97 42.70 21.97
CA ALA A 311 -36.66 41.85 20.83
C ALA A 311 -35.62 40.78 21.20
N ASN A 312 -35.96 39.51 21.02
CA ASN A 312 -35.04 38.39 21.25
C ASN A 312 -35.33 37.22 20.28
N THR A 313 -34.53 36.18 20.40
CA THR A 313 -34.70 34.95 19.60
C THR A 313 -34.68 33.76 20.55
N GLN A 314 -35.72 32.94 20.51
CA GLN A 314 -35.80 31.69 21.27
C GLN A 314 -35.40 30.52 20.36
N LYS A 315 -34.44 29.71 20.80
CA LYS A 315 -34.06 28.48 20.12
C LYS A 315 -35.03 27.37 20.55
N ILE A 316 -35.60 26.68 19.56
CA ILE A 316 -36.48 25.52 19.74
C ILE A 316 -35.82 24.37 19.01
N ILE A 317 -35.43 23.33 19.73
CA ILE A 317 -34.88 22.11 19.13
C ILE A 317 -36.08 21.30 18.62
N LEU A 318 -36.13 21.08 17.30
CA LEU A 318 -37.18 20.29 16.64
C LEU A 318 -36.83 18.82 16.66
N ASP A 319 -35.57 18.49 16.40
CA ASP A 319 -35.05 17.14 16.43
C ASP A 319 -33.57 17.20 16.87
N LYS A 320 -33.12 16.22 17.65
CA LYS A 320 -31.71 16.08 18.08
C LYS A 320 -30.94 15.08 17.22
N GLU A 321 -31.65 14.15 16.59
CA GLU A 321 -31.10 13.06 15.76
C GLU A 321 -32.02 12.81 14.57
N ALA A 322 -32.19 13.84 13.72
CA ALA A 322 -33.05 13.75 12.54
C ALA A 322 -32.56 12.63 11.61
N ARG A 323 -33.49 11.80 11.17
CA ARG A 323 -33.22 10.69 10.26
C ARG A 323 -32.69 11.20 8.92
N LYS A 324 -31.94 10.36 8.24
CA LYS A 324 -31.50 10.65 6.86
C LYS A 324 -32.70 10.80 5.94
N GLY A 325 -32.78 11.91 5.20
CA GLY A 325 -33.85 12.19 4.27
C GLY A 325 -34.33 13.64 4.32
N LYS A 326 -35.45 13.89 3.68
CA LYS A 326 -36.09 15.22 3.63
C LYS A 326 -37.01 15.39 4.84
N HIS A 327 -36.89 16.56 5.48
CA HIS A 327 -37.73 16.97 6.60
C HIS A 327 -38.32 18.34 6.33
N THR A 328 -39.59 18.52 6.72
CA THR A 328 -40.34 19.76 6.50
C THR A 328 -40.64 20.46 7.82
N ILE A 329 -40.26 21.73 7.91
CA ILE A 329 -40.58 22.60 9.03
C ILE A 329 -41.64 23.58 8.56
N LYS A 330 -42.75 23.75 9.32
CA LYS A 330 -43.83 24.68 8.99
C LYS A 330 -44.28 25.45 10.21
N ALA A 331 -44.41 26.76 10.09
CA ALA A 331 -44.94 27.63 11.12
C ALA A 331 -46.24 28.30 10.61
N ILE A 332 -47.32 28.21 11.39
CA ILE A 332 -48.63 28.76 11.02
C ILE A 332 -49.01 29.80 12.08
N PHE A 333 -49.35 31.01 11.66
CA PHE A 333 -49.78 32.08 12.54
C PHE A 333 -51.19 31.84 13.08
N LYS A 334 -51.35 31.90 14.42
CA LYS A 334 -52.62 31.68 15.14
C LYS A 334 -53.29 32.97 15.60
N GLY A 335 -52.63 34.09 15.45
CA GLY A 335 -53.21 35.38 15.83
C GLY A 335 -52.83 35.84 17.24
N LYS A 336 -53.80 36.41 17.94
CA LYS A 336 -53.63 37.09 19.22
C LYS A 336 -53.21 36.17 20.37
N LYS A 337 -52.22 36.61 21.18
CA LYS A 337 -51.88 35.99 22.47
C LYS A 337 -52.72 36.59 23.57
N SER A 338 -53.35 35.76 24.43
CA SER A 338 -54.09 36.21 25.60
C SER A 338 -53.14 36.97 26.58
N GLY A 339 -53.69 38.01 27.25
CA GLY A 339 -52.93 38.82 28.24
C GLY A 339 -51.94 39.81 27.67
N VAL A 340 -51.89 40.01 26.34
CA VAL A 340 -51.06 41.01 25.68
C VAL A 340 -51.92 42.19 25.20
N ASP A 341 -51.61 43.41 25.63
CA ASP A 341 -52.25 44.62 25.13
C ASP A 341 -51.53 45.10 23.83
N TYR A 342 -52.21 44.90 22.71
CA TYR A 342 -51.68 45.31 21.37
C TYR A 342 -51.98 46.77 21.05
N LYS A 343 -52.79 47.48 21.87
CA LYS A 343 -53.29 48.87 21.61
C LYS A 343 -53.92 48.97 20.24
N LYS A 344 -53.44 49.85 19.41
CA LYS A 344 -53.91 50.03 18.01
C LYS A 344 -53.16 49.14 17.01
N SER A 345 -52.20 48.28 17.47
CA SER A 345 -51.40 47.43 16.56
C SER A 345 -52.03 46.05 16.41
N LYS A 346 -51.78 45.37 15.25
CA LYS A 346 -52.19 43.99 15.06
C LYS A 346 -51.11 43.03 15.59
N PRO A 347 -51.52 41.88 16.12
CA PRO A 347 -50.59 40.81 16.47
C PRO A 347 -49.86 40.31 15.22
N CYS A 348 -48.58 39.90 15.36
CA CYS A 348 -47.79 39.44 14.25
C CYS A 348 -47.09 38.11 14.55
N MET A 349 -46.85 37.29 13.52
CA MET A 349 -45.82 36.25 13.52
C MET A 349 -44.56 36.84 12.86
N TYR A 350 -43.42 36.85 13.57
CA TYR A 350 -42.17 37.35 13.06
C TYR A 350 -41.32 36.21 12.49
N VAL A 351 -40.68 36.44 11.32
CA VAL A 351 -39.73 35.54 10.68
C VAL A 351 -38.28 35.96 11.00
N GLY A 352 -38.01 37.24 10.91
CA GLY A 352 -36.68 37.82 11.13
C GLY A 352 -36.30 38.85 10.06
N THR A 353 -35.17 39.52 10.22
CA THR A 353 -34.58 40.35 9.16
C THR A 353 -34.07 39.47 8.02
N ALA A 354 -33.85 39.98 6.83
CA ALA A 354 -33.38 39.24 5.68
C ALA A 354 -32.13 38.38 5.91
N LYS A 355 -31.28 38.77 6.88
CA LYS A 355 -30.05 38.06 7.28
C LYS A 355 -30.22 37.15 8.51
N ALA A 356 -31.42 37.15 9.13
CA ALA A 356 -31.66 36.33 10.33
C ALA A 356 -31.62 34.84 10.05
N VAL A 357 -31.04 34.08 10.94
CA VAL A 357 -31.07 32.60 10.87
C VAL A 357 -32.41 32.14 11.44
N VAL A 358 -33.26 31.52 10.59
CA VAL A 358 -34.54 30.96 10.99
C VAL A 358 -34.41 29.48 11.36
N ILE A 359 -33.66 28.73 10.58
CA ILE A 359 -33.40 27.32 10.85
C ILE A 359 -31.90 27.09 10.81
N ASN A 360 -31.38 26.48 11.85
CA ASN A 360 -29.99 26.05 11.93
C ASN A 360 -29.95 24.52 12.06
N THR A 361 -29.03 23.90 11.32
CA THR A 361 -28.85 22.46 11.34
C THR A 361 -27.38 22.14 11.49
N THR A 362 -27.08 21.21 12.37
CA THR A 362 -25.72 20.70 12.58
C THR A 362 -25.76 19.18 12.61
N ALA A 363 -24.71 18.51 12.15
CA ALA A 363 -24.56 17.07 12.25
C ALA A 363 -23.25 16.72 12.94
N LYS A 364 -23.19 15.59 13.64
CA LYS A 364 -21.96 14.99 14.12
C LYS A 364 -21.47 13.97 13.10
N LEU A 365 -20.28 14.22 12.54
CA LEU A 365 -19.63 13.28 11.63
C LEU A 365 -19.01 12.14 12.42
N LYS A 366 -19.20 10.89 11.94
CA LYS A 366 -18.66 9.68 12.56
C LYS A 366 -18.10 8.75 11.48
N GLY A 367 -17.02 8.01 11.81
CA GLY A 367 -16.44 7.01 10.94
C GLY A 367 -16.08 7.58 9.56
N LYS A 368 -16.56 6.94 8.49
CA LYS A 368 -16.28 7.35 7.10
C LYS A 368 -16.74 8.77 6.73
N ASP A 369 -17.73 9.30 7.43
CA ASP A 369 -18.27 10.64 7.15
C ASP A 369 -17.32 11.77 7.58
N LEU A 370 -16.28 11.47 8.37
CA LEU A 370 -15.20 12.40 8.72
C LEU A 370 -14.26 12.70 7.55
N TYR A 371 -14.31 11.92 6.47
CA TYR A 371 -13.40 12.00 5.34
C TYR A 371 -14.09 12.54 4.09
N SER A 372 -13.30 13.17 3.22
CA SER A 372 -13.79 13.75 1.95
C SER A 372 -14.36 12.70 1.00
N SER A 373 -13.77 11.50 1.06
CA SER A 373 -14.22 10.33 0.29
C SER A 373 -13.91 9.05 1.05
N TYR A 374 -14.74 8.04 0.84
CA TYR A 374 -14.57 6.67 1.32
C TYR A 374 -14.80 5.72 0.16
N VAL A 375 -13.89 4.79 -0.03
CA VAL A 375 -13.94 3.78 -1.08
C VAL A 375 -13.70 2.42 -0.46
N GLU A 376 -14.58 1.47 -0.70
CA GLU A 376 -14.31 0.04 -0.50
C GLU A 376 -14.08 -0.58 -1.87
N TYR A 377 -12.88 -1.11 -2.09
CA TYR A 377 -12.53 -1.80 -3.31
C TYR A 377 -12.51 -3.30 -3.05
N LYS A 378 -13.26 -4.01 -3.86
CA LYS A 378 -13.36 -5.46 -3.88
C LYS A 378 -12.73 -5.97 -5.17
N SER A 379 -11.69 -6.79 -5.04
CA SER A 379 -11.00 -7.41 -6.16
C SER A 379 -11.91 -8.37 -6.94
N PRO A 380 -11.71 -8.51 -8.27
CA PRO A 380 -12.32 -9.59 -9.05
C PRO A 380 -12.01 -10.99 -8.48
N ASN A 381 -10.83 -11.16 -7.90
CA ASN A 381 -10.37 -12.41 -7.30
C ASN A 381 -11.09 -12.78 -5.98
N TYR A 382 -11.94 -11.90 -5.47
CA TYR A 382 -12.80 -12.20 -4.32
C TYR A 382 -13.67 -13.44 -4.54
N SER A 383 -14.14 -13.66 -5.76
CA SER A 383 -14.97 -14.84 -6.10
C SER A 383 -14.20 -16.16 -5.97
N ILE A 384 -12.86 -16.11 -6.03
CA ILE A 384 -11.96 -17.27 -5.97
C ILE A 384 -11.47 -17.48 -4.54
N PHE A 385 -10.95 -16.42 -3.91
CA PHE A 385 -10.25 -16.51 -2.63
C PHE A 385 -11.11 -16.13 -1.42
N GLY A 386 -12.34 -15.65 -1.66
CA GLY A 386 -13.27 -15.26 -0.57
C GLY A 386 -12.91 -13.93 0.09
N HIS A 387 -13.40 -13.73 1.30
CA HIS A 387 -13.28 -12.49 2.07
C HIS A 387 -11.93 -12.41 2.79
N ARG A 388 -11.04 -11.53 2.33
CA ARG A 388 -9.72 -11.28 2.92
C ARG A 388 -9.46 -9.79 2.93
N GLU A 389 -9.41 -9.16 4.10
CA GLU A 389 -9.26 -7.72 4.25
C GLU A 389 -7.78 -7.31 4.34
N ALA A 390 -7.42 -6.27 3.59
CA ALA A 390 -6.18 -5.53 3.75
C ALA A 390 -6.34 -4.43 4.81
N PRO A 391 -5.26 -3.92 5.40
CA PRO A 391 -5.30 -2.72 6.22
C PRO A 391 -5.94 -1.55 5.49
N ASP A 392 -6.63 -0.68 6.25
CA ASP A 392 -7.25 0.53 5.70
C ASP A 392 -6.16 1.51 5.23
N LEU A 393 -6.39 2.14 4.07
CA LEU A 393 -5.49 3.14 3.50
C LEU A 393 -6.04 4.54 3.75
N PHE A 394 -5.23 5.41 4.35
CA PHE A 394 -5.57 6.81 4.59
C PHE A 394 -4.72 7.72 3.70
N ASP A 395 -5.36 8.61 2.94
CA ASP A 395 -4.69 9.61 2.11
C ASP A 395 -5.12 11.02 2.54
N GLU A 396 -4.25 11.68 3.31
CA GLU A 396 -4.55 12.99 3.90
C GLU A 396 -4.59 14.14 2.89
N GLN A 397 -4.20 13.91 1.64
CA GLN A 397 -4.14 14.94 0.61
C GLN A 397 -5.22 14.76 -0.47
N GLU A 398 -5.65 13.52 -0.72
CA GLU A 398 -6.57 13.23 -1.82
C GLU A 398 -8.04 13.40 -1.39
N THR A 399 -8.81 14.05 -2.25
CA THR A 399 -10.25 14.29 -2.03
C THR A 399 -11.14 13.56 -3.05
N GLU A 400 -10.55 13.10 -4.16
CA GLU A 400 -11.29 12.50 -5.27
C GLU A 400 -11.47 10.99 -5.10
N TYR A 401 -12.70 10.53 -5.16
CA TYR A 401 -13.07 9.12 -5.07
C TYR A 401 -12.33 8.23 -6.08
N THR A 402 -12.21 8.69 -7.34
CA THR A 402 -11.59 7.92 -8.42
C THR A 402 -10.10 7.68 -8.19
N LYS A 403 -9.38 8.71 -7.75
CA LYS A 403 -7.96 8.60 -7.47
C LYS A 403 -7.67 7.67 -6.29
N ILE A 404 -8.48 7.76 -5.22
CA ILE A 404 -8.36 6.81 -4.10
C ILE A 404 -8.63 5.39 -4.59
N LYS A 405 -9.68 5.17 -5.39
CA LYS A 405 -9.99 3.85 -5.93
C LYS A 405 -8.85 3.27 -6.78
N ASP A 406 -8.20 4.10 -7.60
CA ASP A 406 -7.08 3.65 -8.43
C ASP A 406 -5.82 3.37 -7.58
N LYS A 407 -5.63 4.11 -6.48
CA LYS A 407 -4.59 3.83 -5.50
C LYS A 407 -4.83 2.50 -4.80
N LEU A 408 -6.06 2.25 -4.34
CA LEU A 408 -6.43 0.97 -3.72
C LEU A 408 -6.21 -0.24 -4.63
N LYS A 409 -6.48 -0.10 -5.94
CA LYS A 409 -6.22 -1.17 -6.91
C LYS A 409 -4.72 -1.49 -7.07
N LYS A 410 -3.86 -0.50 -6.87
CA LYS A 410 -2.40 -0.69 -6.97
C LYS A 410 -1.82 -1.28 -5.70
N GLU A 411 -2.34 -0.89 -4.55
CA GLU A 411 -1.87 -1.33 -3.24
C GLU A 411 -2.38 -2.71 -2.84
N LEU A 412 -3.54 -3.12 -3.36
CA LEU A 412 -4.12 -4.42 -3.00
C LEU A 412 -3.33 -5.56 -3.63
N LYS A 413 -2.72 -6.39 -2.80
CA LYS A 413 -2.15 -7.68 -3.19
C LYS A 413 -3.26 -8.72 -3.36
N ASP A 414 -3.93 -8.72 -4.49
CA ASP A 414 -5.08 -9.58 -4.76
C ASP A 414 -4.76 -10.86 -5.55
N GLU A 415 -3.48 -11.11 -5.77
CA GLU A 415 -2.94 -12.24 -6.51
C GLU A 415 -1.91 -12.99 -5.67
N PRO A 416 -1.75 -14.31 -5.86
CA PRO A 416 -0.69 -15.10 -5.24
C PRO A 416 0.71 -14.60 -5.64
N ASP A 417 1.65 -14.66 -4.72
CA ASP A 417 3.06 -14.55 -5.05
C ASP A 417 3.52 -15.88 -5.66
N ILE A 418 4.08 -15.83 -6.86
CA ILE A 418 4.55 -17.02 -7.58
C ILE A 418 6.04 -16.85 -7.89
N GLU A 419 6.83 -17.79 -7.42
CA GLU A 419 8.25 -17.89 -7.68
C GLU A 419 8.52 -19.19 -8.45
N LEU A 420 9.40 -19.12 -9.42
CA LEU A 420 9.81 -20.26 -10.24
C LEU A 420 11.32 -20.41 -10.11
N ASP A 421 11.78 -21.56 -9.61
CA ASP A 421 13.17 -21.97 -9.66
C ASP A 421 13.38 -22.89 -10.84
N ILE A 422 14.36 -22.58 -11.66
CA ILE A 422 14.63 -23.28 -12.91
C ILE A 422 16.09 -23.71 -12.96
N ASN A 423 16.34 -25.00 -13.11
CA ASN A 423 17.67 -25.53 -13.41
C ASN A 423 17.97 -25.33 -14.88
N TYR A 424 18.81 -24.34 -15.19
CA TYR A 424 19.18 -23.97 -16.55
C TYR A 424 20.42 -24.72 -17.02
N ILE A 425 20.28 -25.47 -18.11
CA ILE A 425 21.34 -26.29 -18.74
C ILE A 425 21.76 -25.74 -20.11
N GLY A 426 21.38 -24.52 -20.45
CA GLY A 426 21.73 -23.87 -21.71
C GLY A 426 23.13 -23.24 -21.68
N ASN A 427 23.60 -22.81 -22.86
CA ASN A 427 24.90 -22.16 -23.00
C ASN A 427 24.86 -20.62 -23.03
N GLU A 428 23.68 -20.04 -22.94
CA GLU A 428 23.52 -18.58 -22.92
C GLU A 428 23.80 -18.05 -21.51
N ASP A 429 24.56 -16.98 -21.42
CA ASP A 429 24.83 -16.32 -20.14
C ASP A 429 23.61 -15.52 -19.71
N ILE A 430 22.95 -15.96 -18.63
CA ILE A 430 21.79 -15.30 -18.04
C ILE A 430 22.27 -14.27 -17.00
N GLY A 431 21.86 -13.02 -17.15
CA GLY A 431 22.25 -11.91 -16.26
C GLY A 431 21.16 -11.56 -15.24
N GLU A 432 21.56 -10.81 -14.21
CA GLU A 432 20.70 -10.39 -13.10
C GLU A 432 19.53 -9.49 -13.53
N ARG A 433 19.70 -8.84 -14.68
CA ARG A 433 18.75 -7.88 -15.23
C ARG A 433 17.92 -8.41 -16.40
N ASP A 434 18.01 -9.70 -16.66
CA ASP A 434 17.33 -10.30 -17.81
C ASP A 434 15.85 -10.50 -17.54
N ALA A 435 15.02 -10.12 -18.53
CA ALA A 435 13.68 -10.61 -18.71
C ALA A 435 13.70 -11.61 -19.89
N ILE A 436 13.25 -12.84 -19.63
CA ILE A 436 13.46 -14.00 -20.52
C ILE A 436 12.13 -14.65 -20.85
N TRP A 437 11.94 -15.06 -22.10
CA TRP A 437 10.76 -15.80 -22.50
C TRP A 437 10.84 -17.26 -22.01
N PHE A 438 9.84 -17.68 -21.23
CA PHE A 438 9.77 -19.02 -20.66
C PHE A 438 8.62 -19.84 -21.25
N ILE A 439 8.92 -21.04 -21.72
CA ILE A 439 7.96 -21.97 -22.30
C ILE A 439 8.04 -23.31 -21.58
N HIS A 440 6.93 -23.71 -20.97
CA HIS A 440 6.79 -25.03 -20.38
C HIS A 440 5.40 -25.58 -20.69
N GLU A 441 5.31 -26.41 -21.77
CA GLU A 441 4.05 -26.86 -22.35
C GLU A 441 3.22 -27.69 -21.37
N ILE A 442 3.86 -28.55 -20.56
CA ILE A 442 3.17 -29.43 -19.60
C ILE A 442 2.54 -28.65 -18.46
N MET A 443 3.24 -27.63 -17.95
CA MET A 443 2.74 -26.75 -16.88
C MET A 443 1.90 -25.58 -17.44
N GLY A 444 1.86 -25.41 -18.77
CA GLY A 444 1.09 -24.36 -19.43
C GLY A 444 1.69 -22.97 -19.32
N TYR A 445 3.01 -22.84 -19.10
CA TYR A 445 3.69 -21.57 -19.10
C TYR A 445 4.11 -21.17 -20.51
N ASN A 446 3.85 -19.92 -20.87
CA ASN A 446 4.32 -19.26 -22.10
C ASN A 446 4.33 -17.75 -21.81
N THR A 447 5.38 -17.27 -21.15
CA THR A 447 5.38 -15.95 -20.52
C THR A 447 6.80 -15.39 -20.35
N ASP A 448 6.91 -14.07 -20.18
CA ASP A 448 8.16 -13.42 -19.78
C ASP A 448 8.36 -13.57 -18.27
N LEU A 449 9.56 -13.97 -17.88
CA LEU A 449 10.00 -14.09 -16.50
C LEU A 449 11.17 -13.13 -16.24
N LYS A 450 11.18 -12.52 -15.07
CA LYS A 450 12.25 -11.64 -14.60
C LYS A 450 13.14 -12.38 -13.62
N VAL A 451 14.44 -12.31 -13.84
CA VAL A 451 15.43 -12.92 -12.94
C VAL A 451 15.39 -12.18 -11.59
N ILE A 452 15.21 -12.94 -10.52
CA ILE A 452 15.27 -12.43 -9.13
C ILE A 452 16.43 -13.00 -8.35
N SER A 453 16.88 -14.21 -8.70
CA SER A 453 18.06 -14.82 -8.10
C SER A 453 18.84 -15.62 -9.14
N LEU A 454 20.14 -15.73 -8.92
CA LEU A 454 21.06 -16.53 -9.71
C LEU A 454 22.00 -17.29 -8.77
N ASN A 455 22.19 -18.56 -9.03
CA ASN A 455 23.23 -19.38 -8.44
C ASN A 455 24.01 -20.00 -9.60
N LYS A 456 25.07 -19.30 -10.02
CA LYS A 456 25.89 -19.70 -11.16
C LYS A 456 27.08 -20.51 -10.71
N THR A 457 27.35 -21.56 -11.47
CA THR A 457 28.55 -22.39 -11.32
C THR A 457 29.72 -21.81 -12.14
N HIS A 458 30.94 -22.31 -11.90
CA HIS A 458 32.08 -21.93 -12.72
C HIS A 458 31.89 -22.45 -14.16
N PRO A 459 32.28 -21.69 -15.22
CA PRO A 459 32.13 -22.14 -16.62
C PRO A 459 32.75 -23.48 -16.97
N LEU A 460 33.71 -23.96 -16.16
CA LEU A 460 34.34 -25.29 -16.32
C LEU A 460 33.60 -26.39 -15.53
N ASN A 461 32.61 -26.03 -14.72
CA ASN A 461 31.77 -26.99 -14.02
C ASN A 461 30.57 -27.38 -14.92
N PRO A 462 30.30 -28.69 -15.16
CA PRO A 462 29.17 -29.10 -15.99
C PRO A 462 27.80 -29.03 -15.28
N GLU A 463 27.77 -28.69 -14.00
CA GLU A 463 26.50 -28.56 -13.28
C GLU A 463 25.68 -27.36 -13.78
N PRO A 464 24.34 -27.48 -13.81
CA PRO A 464 23.45 -26.43 -14.27
C PRO A 464 23.43 -25.22 -13.32
N ASP A 465 23.24 -24.04 -13.89
CA ASP A 465 22.93 -22.86 -13.12
C ASP A 465 21.48 -22.94 -12.60
N GLU A 466 21.26 -22.51 -11.34
CA GLU A 466 19.92 -22.36 -10.77
C GLU A 466 19.48 -20.91 -10.91
N ILE A 467 18.31 -20.70 -11.48
CA ILE A 467 17.80 -19.35 -11.74
C ILE A 467 16.40 -19.23 -11.13
N GLY A 468 16.26 -18.29 -10.20
CA GLY A 468 14.97 -17.89 -9.63
C GLY A 468 14.34 -16.75 -10.41
N PHE A 469 13.07 -16.89 -10.70
CA PHE A 469 12.28 -15.91 -11.44
C PHE A 469 11.06 -15.48 -10.64
N SER A 470 10.69 -14.21 -10.77
CA SER A 470 9.37 -13.74 -10.38
C SER A 470 8.56 -13.35 -11.62
N ASN A 471 7.26 -13.44 -11.47
CA ASN A 471 6.33 -13.01 -12.50
C ASN A 471 6.08 -11.49 -12.45
N ASN A 472 5.70 -10.96 -13.61
CA ASN A 472 5.12 -9.62 -13.71
C ASN A 472 3.59 -9.71 -13.46
N LYS A 473 2.98 -8.69 -12.85
CA LYS A 473 1.51 -8.64 -12.57
C LYS A 473 0.61 -9.00 -13.76
N LYS A 474 1.09 -8.87 -15.01
CA LYS A 474 0.33 -9.24 -16.22
C LYS A 474 0.31 -10.74 -16.50
N ASP A 475 1.31 -11.48 -16.06
CA ASP A 475 1.48 -12.90 -16.36
C ASP A 475 0.72 -13.78 -15.36
N ILE A 476 0.47 -13.24 -14.16
CA ILE A 476 -0.32 -13.87 -13.10
C ILE A 476 -1.74 -14.24 -13.57
N VAL A 477 -2.36 -13.41 -14.41
CA VAL A 477 -3.71 -13.69 -14.92
C VAL A 477 -3.73 -14.99 -15.75
N GLN A 478 -2.67 -15.26 -16.51
CA GLN A 478 -2.56 -16.51 -17.29
C GLN A 478 -2.24 -17.69 -16.37
N ILE A 479 -1.31 -17.53 -15.44
CA ILE A 479 -0.93 -18.55 -14.46
C ILE A 479 -2.10 -18.83 -13.50
N SER A 480 -2.78 -17.81 -13.00
CA SER A 480 -4.01 -17.96 -12.19
C SER A 480 -5.12 -18.66 -12.97
N ASN A 481 -5.28 -18.38 -14.26
CA ASN A 481 -6.27 -19.06 -15.10
C ASN A 481 -5.95 -20.53 -15.30
N VAL A 482 -4.68 -20.90 -15.46
CA VAL A 482 -4.24 -22.30 -15.55
C VAL A 482 -4.46 -23.02 -14.21
N LEU A 483 -4.10 -22.38 -13.09
CA LEU A 483 -4.36 -22.90 -11.73
C LEU A 483 -5.85 -23.02 -11.44
N ASN A 484 -6.63 -22.00 -11.77
CA ASN A 484 -8.08 -22.02 -11.60
C ASN A 484 -8.77 -23.08 -12.44
N ASN A 485 -8.29 -23.33 -13.67
CA ASN A 485 -8.78 -24.41 -14.51
C ASN A 485 -8.39 -25.79 -13.94
N LYS A 486 -7.18 -25.93 -13.37
CA LYS A 486 -6.78 -27.16 -12.67
C LYS A 486 -7.62 -27.37 -11.39
N ILE A 487 -7.82 -26.34 -10.57
CA ILE A 487 -8.68 -26.40 -9.38
C ILE A 487 -10.12 -26.71 -9.75
N LYS A 488 -10.67 -26.13 -10.81
CA LYS A 488 -12.00 -26.46 -11.33
C LYS A 488 -12.08 -27.90 -11.80
N ASN A 489 -11.04 -28.38 -12.49
CA ASN A 489 -10.97 -29.77 -12.97
C ASN A 489 -10.83 -30.77 -11.81
N VAL A 490 -10.02 -30.46 -10.80
CA VAL A 490 -9.90 -31.26 -9.56
C VAL A 490 -11.22 -31.26 -8.79
N ASN A 491 -11.88 -30.12 -8.62
CA ASN A 491 -13.18 -30.03 -7.96
C ASN A 491 -14.29 -30.73 -8.75
N ALA A 492 -14.23 -30.69 -10.07
CA ALA A 492 -15.16 -31.46 -10.93
C ALA A 492 -14.88 -32.97 -10.88
N ALA A 493 -13.62 -33.38 -10.77
CA ALA A 493 -13.24 -34.79 -10.57
C ALA A 493 -13.65 -35.30 -9.18
N LEU A 494 -13.43 -34.49 -8.13
CA LEU A 494 -13.87 -34.79 -6.75
C LEU A 494 -15.40 -34.86 -6.63
N SER A 495 -16.14 -33.97 -7.29
CA SER A 495 -17.61 -34.05 -7.33
C SER A 495 -18.12 -35.24 -8.11
N LYS A 496 -17.46 -35.62 -9.22
CA LYS A 496 -17.78 -36.88 -9.95
C LYS A 496 -17.44 -38.11 -9.11
N SER A 497 -16.32 -38.13 -8.41
CA SER A 497 -15.97 -39.25 -7.52
C SER A 497 -16.91 -39.38 -6.33
N LYS A 498 -17.36 -38.27 -5.74
CA LYS A 498 -18.40 -38.27 -4.70
C LYS A 498 -19.74 -38.76 -5.22
N LEU A 499 -20.15 -38.38 -6.43
CA LEU A 499 -21.37 -38.87 -7.07
C LEU A 499 -21.27 -40.39 -7.40
N ASN A 500 -20.14 -40.86 -7.89
CA ASN A 500 -19.94 -42.28 -8.14
C ASN A 500 -19.96 -43.12 -6.84
N ASN A 501 -19.42 -42.59 -5.74
CA ASN A 501 -19.49 -43.24 -4.41
C ASN A 501 -20.90 -43.24 -3.82
N ILE A 502 -21.76 -42.29 -4.18
CA ILE A 502 -23.18 -42.27 -3.76
C ILE A 502 -23.99 -43.29 -4.58
N TYR A 503 -23.67 -43.49 -5.85
CA TYR A 503 -24.37 -44.46 -6.70
C TYR A 503 -23.86 -45.90 -6.56
N SER A 504 -22.64 -46.15 -6.08
CA SER A 504 -22.09 -47.48 -5.82
C SER A 504 -22.36 -47.97 -4.37
N GLY A 505 -22.95 -47.17 -3.53
CA GLY A 505 -23.19 -47.43 -2.10
C GLY A 505 -24.55 -48.12 -1.76
N SER A 506 -25.28 -48.69 -2.75
CA SER A 506 -26.54 -49.42 -2.49
C SER A 506 -26.37 -50.93 -2.59
N SER A 507 -25.30 -51.48 -2.01
CA SER A 507 -25.27 -52.91 -1.64
C SER A 507 -24.16 -53.18 -0.60
N GLY A 508 -24.56 -53.21 0.64
CA GLY A 508 -24.13 -54.10 1.70
C GLY A 508 -22.70 -54.00 2.24
N VAL A 509 -22.65 -53.78 3.57
CA VAL A 509 -21.69 -54.26 4.60
C VAL A 509 -20.48 -53.36 4.96
N ASN A 510 -20.55 -52.93 6.23
CA ASN A 510 -19.50 -52.46 7.16
C ASN A 510 -18.04 -52.55 6.72
N GLY A 511 -17.37 -51.38 6.78
CA GLY A 511 -15.92 -51.28 6.79
C GLY A 511 -15.47 -49.83 6.94
N SER A 512 -14.96 -49.47 8.10
CA SER A 512 -14.28 -48.20 8.37
C SER A 512 -13.10 -48.02 7.40
N ILE A 513 -13.08 -46.91 6.66
CA ILE A 513 -11.92 -46.53 5.83
C ILE A 513 -11.31 -45.26 6.45
N VAL A 514 -10.13 -45.43 7.01
CA VAL A 514 -9.17 -44.35 7.28
C VAL A 514 -8.58 -43.96 5.92
N GLY A 515 -8.79 -42.71 5.52
CA GLY A 515 -8.25 -42.20 4.26
C GLY A 515 -6.74 -41.92 4.36
N SER A 516 -5.96 -42.66 3.62
CA SER A 516 -4.60 -42.28 3.22
C SER A 516 -4.64 -41.82 1.76
N VAL A 517 -4.22 -40.60 1.52
CA VAL A 517 -3.93 -40.12 0.15
C VAL A 517 -2.57 -40.66 -0.23
N LEU A 518 -2.53 -41.64 -1.11
CA LEU A 518 -1.32 -42.01 -1.85
C LEU A 518 -1.25 -41.14 -3.10
N ILE A 519 -0.15 -40.42 -3.21
CA ILE A 519 0.30 -39.82 -4.47
C ILE A 519 1.24 -40.87 -5.07
N ASP A 520 0.84 -41.50 -6.13
CA ASP A 520 1.73 -42.32 -6.98
C ASP A 520 1.90 -41.63 -8.34
N GLU A 521 3.20 -41.48 -8.67
CA GLU A 521 3.95 -41.31 -9.95
C GLU A 521 3.40 -40.38 -11.03
#